data_12eae8e0f9c0f6dc110b296b978bbcd3
#
_entry.id   12eae8e0f9c0f6dc110b296b978bbcd3
#
_cell.length_a   1.000
_cell.length_b   1.000
_cell.length_c   1.000
_cell.angle_alpha   90.00
_cell.angle_beta   90.00
_cell.angle_gamma   90.00
#
_symmetry.space_group_name_H-M   'P 1'
#
loop_
_entity.id
_entity.type
_entity.pdbx_description
1 polymer ?
#
loop_
_entity_poly.entity_id
_entity_poly.type
_entity_poly.pdbx_seq_one_letter_code
_entity_poly.pdbx_strand_id
1 'polypeptide(L)'
;RFGIGPAIDDGFYYDFLLPKPITLEDLPAIEKEMRRIISGGHAFVRKEISKEEAKKLFAGQDFKLELIDGLEEGTISIYEQDGFVDLCRGPHLENTRQIRPDCFKLRSVAGAYWRGDEKRPMLTRIYAYAFASKAELEAHLKMLEEAEKRDHRKLGKELDLFSTHEEAGPGLVYWHPMGGRFRVALENWWRDEHYKNGYEILFTPHIGKSWLWQTSGHLGFYKAGMYSPMQIDEDDYYIKPMNCPFHIMIYNNGVHSYRDLPLRW
;
A
#
# COMPACT_ATOMS: atom_id res chain seq x y z
N ARG A 1 -7.81 4.51 -23.90
CA ARG A 1 -8.08 5.69 -23.10
C ARG A 1 -7.07 5.77 -21.95
N PHE A 2 -6.71 6.98 -21.55
CA PHE A 2 -5.73 7.26 -20.52
C PHE A 2 -6.42 7.55 -19.18
N GLY A 3 -5.90 6.96 -18.10
CA GLY A 3 -6.29 7.24 -16.73
C GLY A 3 -5.39 8.28 -16.08
N ILE A 4 -4.72 7.88 -15.00
CA ILE A 4 -3.77 8.71 -14.24
C ILE A 4 -2.43 8.01 -14.08
N GLY A 5 -1.36 8.79 -13.84
CA GLY A 5 -0.01 8.27 -13.67
C GLY A 5 0.80 9.06 -12.65
N PRO A 6 0.53 8.91 -11.34
CA PRO A 6 1.30 9.59 -10.31
C PRO A 6 2.67 8.92 -10.09
N ALA A 7 3.61 9.70 -9.55
CA ALA A 7 4.83 9.18 -8.96
C ALA A 7 4.50 8.48 -7.63
N ILE A 8 5.28 7.45 -7.31
CA ILE A 8 5.28 6.71 -6.03
C ILE A 8 6.72 6.65 -5.49
N ASP A 9 6.90 6.15 -4.27
CA ASP A 9 8.20 6.19 -3.58
C ASP A 9 9.38 5.59 -4.35
N ASP A 10 9.13 4.51 -5.10
CA ASP A 10 10.16 3.76 -5.85
C ASP A 10 10.02 3.89 -7.38
N GLY A 11 9.15 4.80 -7.86
CA GLY A 11 8.93 4.98 -9.28
C GLY A 11 7.63 5.66 -9.65
N PHE A 12 6.86 5.05 -10.54
CA PHE A 12 5.56 5.55 -10.99
C PHE A 12 4.67 4.42 -11.50
N TYR A 13 3.40 4.74 -11.71
CA TYR A 13 2.52 3.89 -12.52
C TYR A 13 1.70 4.74 -13.50
N TYR A 14 1.09 4.08 -14.46
CA TYR A 14 0.10 4.73 -15.33
C TYR A 14 -1.04 3.76 -15.65
N ASP A 15 -2.27 4.30 -15.66
CA ASP A 15 -3.50 3.54 -15.87
C ASP A 15 -4.01 3.72 -17.29
N PHE A 16 -4.37 2.62 -17.94
CA PHE A 16 -4.85 2.58 -19.32
C PHE A 16 -6.14 1.76 -19.43
N LEU A 17 -7.13 2.26 -20.15
CA LEU A 17 -8.21 1.42 -20.65
C LEU A 17 -7.85 0.99 -22.07
N LEU A 18 -7.46 -0.26 -22.21
CA LEU A 18 -6.97 -0.84 -23.45
C LEU A 18 -8.01 -1.82 -24.06
N PRO A 19 -8.08 -1.93 -25.40
CA PRO A 19 -8.96 -2.91 -26.07
C PRO A 19 -8.52 -4.36 -25.86
N LYS A 20 -7.22 -4.58 -25.61
CA LYS A 20 -6.63 -5.86 -25.23
C LYS A 20 -5.78 -5.67 -23.96
N PRO A 21 -5.82 -6.60 -23.01
CA PRO A 21 -4.96 -6.55 -21.85
C PRO A 21 -3.48 -6.66 -22.26
N ILE A 22 -2.63 -5.90 -21.60
CA ILE A 22 -1.17 -6.04 -21.68
C ILE A 22 -0.74 -7.10 -20.65
N THR A 23 0.26 -7.89 -21.01
CA THR A 23 0.87 -8.91 -20.17
C THR A 23 2.30 -8.51 -19.78
N LEU A 24 2.92 -9.29 -18.93
CA LEU A 24 4.35 -9.09 -18.56
C LEU A 24 5.28 -9.26 -19.76
N GLU A 25 4.88 -10.07 -20.74
CA GLU A 25 5.65 -10.32 -21.96
C GLU A 25 5.73 -9.09 -22.89
N ASP A 26 4.76 -8.18 -22.78
CA ASP A 26 4.73 -6.93 -23.57
C ASP A 26 5.66 -5.85 -23.00
N LEU A 27 6.00 -5.92 -21.71
CA LEU A 27 6.77 -4.88 -21.02
C LEU A 27 8.14 -4.59 -21.66
N PRO A 28 8.92 -5.59 -22.11
CA PRO A 28 10.20 -5.32 -22.77
C PRO A 28 10.08 -4.50 -24.06
N ALA A 29 9.02 -4.70 -24.84
CA ALA A 29 8.76 -3.94 -26.05
C ALA A 29 8.38 -2.50 -25.74
N ILE A 30 7.54 -2.27 -24.74
CA ILE A 30 7.15 -0.95 -24.24
C ILE A 30 8.38 -0.21 -23.70
N GLU A 31 9.18 -0.87 -22.87
CA GLU A 31 10.42 -0.29 -22.30
C GLU A 31 11.42 0.12 -23.37
N LYS A 32 11.56 -0.69 -24.43
CA LYS A 32 12.40 -0.36 -25.59
C LYS A 32 11.92 0.92 -26.29
N GLU A 33 10.60 1.06 -26.47
CA GLU A 33 10.02 2.26 -27.09
C GLU A 33 10.17 3.49 -26.19
N MET A 34 9.98 3.36 -24.89
CA MET A 34 10.25 4.44 -23.93
C MET A 34 11.69 4.93 -24.02
N ARG A 35 12.68 4.03 -24.12
CA ARG A 35 14.08 4.40 -24.30
C ARG A 35 14.33 5.11 -25.64
N ARG A 36 13.64 4.72 -26.71
CA ARG A 36 13.70 5.40 -28.01
C ARG A 36 13.19 6.83 -27.91
N ILE A 37 12.05 7.04 -27.24
CA ILE A 37 11.46 8.37 -27.00
C ILE A 37 12.40 9.24 -26.18
N ILE A 38 12.97 8.71 -25.10
CA ILE A 38 13.96 9.40 -24.27
C ILE A 38 15.14 9.89 -25.12
N SER A 39 15.67 9.03 -25.97
CA SER A 39 16.81 9.37 -26.84
C SER A 39 16.46 10.43 -27.90
N GLY A 40 15.19 10.59 -28.24
CA GLY A 40 14.70 11.58 -29.20
C GLY A 40 14.94 13.03 -28.76
N GLY A 41 14.97 13.30 -27.46
CA GLY A 41 15.22 14.65 -26.93
C GLY A 41 14.05 15.60 -27.13
N HIS A 42 12.84 15.09 -26.97
CA HIS A 42 11.60 15.84 -27.11
C HIS A 42 11.42 16.83 -25.95
N ALA A 43 11.07 18.08 -26.25
CA ALA A 43 10.79 19.08 -25.23
C ALA A 43 9.46 18.80 -24.50
N PHE A 44 9.44 19.05 -23.20
CA PHE A 44 8.20 19.12 -22.43
C PHE A 44 7.70 20.57 -22.41
N VAL A 45 6.61 20.83 -23.07
CA VAL A 45 6.03 22.19 -23.19
C VAL A 45 4.84 22.30 -22.26
N ARG A 46 4.97 23.11 -21.21
CA ARG A 46 3.85 23.44 -20.30
C ARG A 46 2.98 24.50 -20.93
N LYS A 47 1.68 24.29 -20.92
CA LYS A 47 0.66 25.26 -21.35
C LYS A 47 -0.41 25.38 -20.26
N GLU A 48 -0.96 26.55 -20.13
CA GLU A 48 -2.16 26.81 -19.31
C GLU A 48 -3.31 27.12 -20.25
N ILE A 49 -4.39 26.38 -20.10
CA ILE A 49 -5.58 26.49 -20.94
C ILE A 49 -6.83 26.60 -20.07
N SER A 50 -7.91 27.08 -20.62
CA SER A 50 -9.20 27.14 -19.94
C SER A 50 -9.79 25.71 -19.77
N LYS A 51 -10.70 25.56 -18.83
CA LYS A 51 -11.44 24.32 -18.61
C LYS A 51 -12.19 23.86 -19.86
N GLU A 52 -12.73 24.79 -20.62
CA GLU A 52 -13.46 24.55 -21.87
C GLU A 52 -12.52 24.04 -22.99
N GLU A 53 -11.34 24.66 -23.13
CA GLU A 53 -10.33 24.21 -24.09
C GLU A 53 -9.80 22.83 -23.71
N ALA A 54 -9.57 22.57 -22.42
CA ALA A 54 -9.18 21.26 -21.93
C ALA A 54 -10.22 20.18 -22.26
N LYS A 55 -11.51 20.46 -22.08
CA LYS A 55 -12.59 19.52 -22.45
C LYS A 55 -12.61 19.22 -23.94
N LYS A 56 -12.35 20.20 -24.80
CA LYS A 56 -12.24 19.98 -26.24
C LYS A 56 -11.02 19.14 -26.61
N LEU A 57 -9.87 19.45 -25.99
CA LEU A 57 -8.62 18.76 -26.24
C LEU A 57 -8.67 17.27 -25.86
N PHE A 58 -9.30 16.98 -24.71
CA PHE A 58 -9.46 15.60 -24.20
C PHE A 58 -10.79 14.94 -24.61
N ALA A 59 -11.45 15.42 -25.67
CA ALA A 59 -12.66 14.81 -26.18
C ALA A 59 -12.43 13.30 -26.50
N GLY A 60 -13.31 12.44 -25.96
CA GLY A 60 -13.18 10.98 -26.09
C GLY A 60 -12.26 10.30 -25.04
N GLN A 61 -11.67 11.07 -24.13
CA GLN A 61 -10.91 10.56 -22.98
C GLN A 61 -11.74 10.73 -21.69
N ASP A 62 -12.73 9.87 -21.50
CA ASP A 62 -13.75 10.02 -20.44
C ASP A 62 -13.14 10.21 -19.04
N PHE A 63 -12.05 9.48 -18.73
CA PHE A 63 -11.37 9.60 -17.43
C PHE A 63 -10.70 10.97 -17.26
N LYS A 64 -10.13 11.54 -18.34
CA LYS A 64 -9.56 12.88 -18.33
C LYS A 64 -10.63 13.94 -18.20
N LEU A 65 -11.76 13.77 -18.89
CA LEU A 65 -12.91 14.69 -18.77
C LEU A 65 -13.47 14.71 -17.34
N GLU A 66 -13.59 13.54 -16.70
CA GLU A 66 -14.01 13.44 -15.31
C GLU A 66 -13.03 14.14 -14.34
N LEU A 67 -11.73 14.01 -14.59
CA LEU A 67 -10.72 14.73 -13.78
C LEU A 67 -10.85 16.25 -13.97
N ILE A 68 -11.03 16.72 -15.20
CA ILE A 68 -11.23 18.14 -15.52
C ILE A 68 -12.50 18.68 -14.85
N ASP A 69 -13.59 17.92 -14.85
CA ASP A 69 -14.83 18.33 -14.19
C ASP A 69 -14.68 18.51 -12.68
N GLY A 70 -13.86 17.67 -12.05
CA GLY A 70 -13.55 17.76 -10.62
C GLY A 70 -12.57 18.86 -10.22
N LEU A 71 -11.96 19.58 -11.17
CA LEU A 71 -11.09 20.71 -10.88
C LEU A 71 -11.92 21.99 -10.64
N GLU A 72 -11.42 22.84 -9.72
CA GLU A 72 -11.99 24.16 -9.50
C GLU A 72 -11.95 25.01 -10.80
N GLU A 73 -12.76 26.03 -10.86
CA GLU A 73 -12.72 26.99 -11.99
C GLU A 73 -11.38 27.72 -12.03
N GLY A 74 -10.77 27.78 -13.23
CA GLY A 74 -9.47 28.41 -13.43
C GLY A 74 -8.74 27.85 -14.64
N THR A 75 -7.45 28.15 -14.71
CA THR A 75 -6.56 27.58 -15.73
C THR A 75 -6.12 26.16 -15.35
N ILE A 76 -6.08 25.30 -16.36
CA ILE A 76 -5.65 23.91 -16.25
C ILE A 76 -4.29 23.79 -16.93
N SER A 77 -3.31 23.24 -16.22
CA SER A 77 -2.00 22.97 -16.78
C SER A 77 -1.98 21.64 -17.53
N ILE A 78 -1.42 21.67 -18.71
CA ILE A 78 -1.13 20.50 -19.56
C ILE A 78 0.33 20.51 -19.95
N TYR A 79 0.83 19.33 -20.27
CA TYR A 79 2.16 19.18 -20.87
C TYR A 79 2.05 18.48 -22.21
N GLU A 80 2.78 19.01 -23.18
CA GLU A 80 2.89 18.46 -24.53
C GLU A 80 4.31 17.95 -24.76
N GLN A 81 4.42 16.80 -25.39
CA GLN A 81 5.67 16.17 -25.77
C GLN A 81 5.47 15.42 -27.10
N ASP A 82 6.07 15.92 -28.17
CA ASP A 82 6.06 15.25 -29.50
C ASP A 82 4.66 14.78 -29.94
N GLY A 83 3.67 15.68 -29.82
CA GLY A 83 2.27 15.38 -30.16
C GLY A 83 1.47 14.59 -29.11
N PHE A 84 2.11 14.10 -28.04
CA PHE A 84 1.40 13.58 -26.89
C PHE A 84 1.09 14.71 -25.90
N VAL A 85 -0.16 14.76 -25.43
CA VAL A 85 -0.62 15.78 -24.46
C VAL A 85 -1.29 15.10 -23.28
N ASP A 86 -0.94 15.54 -22.08
CA ASP A 86 -1.60 15.08 -20.87
C ASP A 86 -1.81 16.17 -19.83
N LEU A 87 -2.78 15.93 -18.92
CA LEU A 87 -3.02 16.75 -17.74
C LEU A 87 -1.90 16.53 -16.73
N CYS A 88 -1.21 17.58 -16.34
CA CYS A 88 -0.22 17.51 -15.28
C CYS A 88 0.02 18.86 -14.62
N ARG A 89 0.21 18.84 -13.30
CA ARG A 89 0.57 20.04 -12.54
C ARG A 89 2.05 20.40 -12.72
N GLY A 90 2.87 19.42 -13.03
CA GLY A 90 4.33 19.55 -13.04
C GLY A 90 4.94 19.63 -11.63
N PRO A 91 6.19 20.06 -11.51
CA PRO A 91 7.09 20.39 -12.63
C PRO A 91 7.51 19.17 -13.44
N HIS A 92 7.91 19.39 -14.69
CA HIS A 92 8.58 18.41 -15.54
C HIS A 92 10.00 18.87 -15.89
N LEU A 93 10.79 17.95 -16.41
CA LEU A 93 12.06 18.23 -17.03
C LEU A 93 11.85 19.09 -18.29
N GLU A 94 12.91 19.72 -18.79
CA GLU A 94 12.84 20.54 -20.01
C GLU A 94 12.70 19.68 -21.26
N ASN A 95 13.39 18.53 -21.28
CA ASN A 95 13.32 17.59 -22.38
C ASN A 95 13.61 16.14 -21.93
N THR A 96 13.26 15.19 -22.78
CA THR A 96 13.40 13.76 -22.47
C THR A 96 14.85 13.28 -22.33
N ARG A 97 15.85 13.96 -22.91
CA ARG A 97 17.28 13.57 -22.74
C ARG A 97 17.81 13.75 -21.33
N GLN A 98 17.13 14.53 -20.50
CA GLN A 98 17.47 14.65 -19.08
C GLN A 98 17.12 13.39 -18.30
N ILE A 99 16.26 12.53 -18.86
CA ILE A 99 15.96 11.21 -18.31
C ILE A 99 17.05 10.24 -18.74
N ARG A 100 17.64 9.54 -17.78
CA ARG A 100 18.63 8.51 -18.09
C ARG A 100 17.91 7.21 -18.47
N PRO A 101 18.13 6.65 -19.67
CA PRO A 101 17.40 5.48 -20.17
C PRO A 101 17.70 4.18 -19.41
N ASP A 102 18.74 4.18 -18.57
CA ASP A 102 19.17 3.08 -17.73
C ASP A 102 18.74 3.20 -16.26
N CYS A 103 17.95 4.24 -15.93
CA CYS A 103 17.49 4.54 -14.56
C CYS A 103 16.05 4.15 -14.28
N PHE A 104 15.35 3.52 -15.22
CA PHE A 104 14.00 3.01 -15.02
C PHE A 104 13.86 1.57 -15.53
N LYS A 105 12.86 0.88 -15.00
CA LYS A 105 12.47 -0.47 -15.42
C LYS A 105 10.97 -0.68 -15.22
N LEU A 106 10.28 -1.19 -16.24
CA LEU A 106 8.90 -1.61 -16.08
C LEU A 106 8.86 -2.85 -15.17
N ARG A 107 7.92 -2.85 -14.22
CA ARG A 107 7.88 -3.83 -13.13
C ARG A 107 6.80 -4.87 -13.32
N SER A 108 5.57 -4.41 -13.43
CA SER A 108 4.39 -5.29 -13.38
C SER A 108 3.18 -4.65 -14.03
N VAL A 109 2.24 -5.51 -14.37
CA VAL A 109 0.91 -5.15 -14.86
C VAL A 109 -0.12 -5.64 -13.85
N ALA A 110 -1.09 -4.79 -13.50
CA ALA A 110 -2.18 -5.13 -12.61
C ALA A 110 -3.49 -4.53 -13.10
N GLY A 111 -4.61 -5.12 -12.67
CA GLY A 111 -5.92 -4.50 -12.80
C GLY A 111 -6.12 -3.45 -11.70
N ALA A 112 -6.70 -2.31 -12.03
CA ALA A 112 -7.06 -1.29 -11.06
C ALA A 112 -8.42 -0.68 -11.43
N TYR A 113 -9.38 -0.75 -10.53
CA TYR A 113 -10.67 -0.09 -10.75
C TYR A 113 -10.51 1.43 -10.71
N TRP A 114 -11.16 2.12 -11.63
CA TRP A 114 -11.12 3.58 -11.66
C TRP A 114 -11.58 4.16 -10.32
N ARG A 115 -10.74 4.98 -9.69
CA ARG A 115 -10.94 5.54 -8.34
C ARG A 115 -11.21 4.51 -7.23
N GLY A 116 -10.79 3.27 -7.42
CA GLY A 116 -10.98 2.21 -6.42
C GLY A 116 -12.42 1.67 -6.32
N ASP A 117 -13.32 2.05 -7.20
CA ASP A 117 -14.71 1.62 -7.19
C ASP A 117 -14.90 0.40 -8.11
N GLU A 118 -15.21 -0.75 -7.53
CA GLU A 118 -15.39 -2.03 -8.23
C GLU A 118 -16.53 -2.01 -9.27
N LYS A 119 -17.46 -1.06 -9.17
CA LYS A 119 -18.54 -0.87 -10.14
C LYS A 119 -18.11 -0.11 -11.40
N ARG A 120 -16.90 0.43 -11.38
CA ARG A 120 -16.32 1.21 -12.48
C ARG A 120 -15.39 0.37 -13.34
N PRO A 121 -15.05 0.84 -14.56
CA PRO A 121 -14.15 0.09 -15.44
C PRO A 121 -12.82 -0.26 -14.77
N MET A 122 -12.40 -1.50 -14.95
CA MET A 122 -11.07 -1.95 -14.56
C MET A 122 -10.07 -1.54 -15.64
N LEU A 123 -9.07 -0.77 -15.24
CA LEU A 123 -7.98 -0.31 -16.08
C LEU A 123 -6.78 -1.24 -15.95
N THR A 124 -5.93 -1.24 -16.96
CA THR A 124 -4.62 -1.86 -16.91
C THR A 124 -3.62 -0.88 -16.33
N ARG A 125 -3.08 -1.17 -15.17
CA ARG A 125 -2.04 -0.38 -14.49
C ARG A 125 -0.67 -0.97 -14.76
N ILE A 126 0.21 -0.16 -15.33
CA ILE A 126 1.62 -0.53 -15.55
C ILE A 126 2.46 0.19 -14.51
N TYR A 127 3.20 -0.57 -13.71
CA TYR A 127 4.14 -0.04 -12.73
C TYR A 127 5.56 0.01 -13.28
N ALA A 128 6.32 1.01 -12.88
CA ALA A 128 7.71 1.16 -13.21
C ALA A 128 8.53 1.59 -11.99
N TYR A 129 9.74 1.08 -11.88
CA TYR A 129 10.78 1.64 -11.02
C TYR A 129 11.47 2.80 -11.74
N ALA A 130 11.82 3.86 -11.00
CA ALA A 130 12.61 4.97 -11.51
C ALA A 130 13.49 5.54 -10.40
N PHE A 131 14.79 5.67 -10.67
CA PHE A 131 15.79 6.15 -9.73
C PHE A 131 16.65 7.23 -10.36
N ALA A 132 17.39 7.98 -9.55
CA ALA A 132 18.28 9.03 -10.03
C ALA A 132 19.50 8.47 -10.77
N SER A 133 19.91 7.25 -10.47
CA SER A 133 21.05 6.59 -11.09
C SER A 133 20.80 5.10 -11.38
N LYS A 134 21.53 4.57 -12.36
CA LYS A 134 21.54 3.14 -12.67
C LYS A 134 21.95 2.30 -11.46
N ALA A 135 22.95 2.77 -10.72
CA ALA A 135 23.44 2.06 -9.54
C ALA A 135 22.36 1.91 -8.46
N GLU A 136 21.54 2.94 -8.23
CA GLU A 136 20.41 2.87 -7.31
C GLU A 136 19.34 1.89 -7.80
N LEU A 137 19.00 1.91 -9.09
CA LEU A 137 18.06 0.96 -9.67
C LEU A 137 18.58 -0.49 -9.53
N GLU A 138 19.86 -0.74 -9.86
CA GLU A 138 20.45 -2.08 -9.71
C GLU A 138 20.49 -2.53 -8.25
N ALA A 139 20.83 -1.65 -7.33
CA ALA A 139 20.79 -1.94 -5.88
C ALA A 139 19.38 -2.28 -5.41
N HIS A 140 18.39 -1.53 -5.86
CA HIS A 140 16.97 -1.80 -5.53
C HIS A 140 16.51 -3.15 -6.09
N LEU A 141 16.81 -3.45 -7.35
CA LEU A 141 16.45 -4.73 -7.97
C LEU A 141 17.12 -5.91 -7.25
N LYS A 142 18.39 -5.76 -6.87
CA LYS A 142 19.11 -6.77 -6.09
C LYS A 142 18.49 -6.95 -4.70
N MET A 143 18.10 -5.87 -4.05
CA MET A 143 17.40 -5.92 -2.75
C MET A 143 16.08 -6.69 -2.88
N LEU A 144 15.31 -6.47 -3.94
CA LEU A 144 14.06 -7.19 -4.17
C LEU A 144 14.28 -8.68 -4.43
N GLU A 145 15.30 -9.03 -5.23
CA GLU A 145 15.67 -10.44 -5.44
C GLU A 145 16.06 -11.13 -4.12
N GLU A 146 16.85 -10.45 -3.29
CA GLU A 146 17.20 -10.96 -1.96
C GLU A 146 15.99 -11.05 -1.01
N ALA A 147 15.07 -10.07 -1.08
CA ALA A 147 13.84 -10.11 -0.30
C ALA A 147 12.94 -11.29 -0.70
N GLU A 148 12.83 -11.60 -2.00
CA GLU A 148 12.09 -12.76 -2.50
C GLU A 148 12.67 -14.09 -1.99
N LYS A 149 14.00 -14.22 -1.97
CA LYS A 149 14.69 -15.40 -1.41
C LYS A 149 14.42 -15.56 0.09
N ARG A 150 14.15 -14.45 0.80
CA ARG A 150 13.91 -14.41 2.26
C ARG A 150 12.43 -14.30 2.61
N ASP A 151 11.53 -14.49 1.68
CA ASP A 151 10.09 -14.46 1.95
C ASP A 151 9.75 -15.53 3.00
N HIS A 152 9.15 -15.09 4.11
CA HIS A 152 8.80 -15.97 5.23
C HIS A 152 7.81 -17.08 4.82
N ARG A 153 6.96 -16.83 3.82
CA ARG A 153 6.02 -17.84 3.31
C ARG A 153 6.74 -18.98 2.59
N LYS A 154 7.83 -18.65 1.89
CA LYS A 154 8.71 -19.62 1.23
C LYS A 154 9.56 -20.36 2.26
N LEU A 155 10.33 -19.59 3.05
CA LEU A 155 11.22 -20.16 4.07
C LEU A 155 10.46 -20.92 5.14
N GLY A 156 9.31 -20.44 5.57
CA GLY A 156 8.45 -21.11 6.55
C GLY A 156 8.03 -22.50 6.10
N LYS A 157 7.69 -22.64 4.81
CA LYS A 157 7.34 -23.95 4.21
C LYS A 157 8.57 -24.82 3.99
N GLU A 158 9.65 -24.28 3.42
CA GLU A 158 10.89 -25.04 3.13
C GLU A 158 11.56 -25.59 4.40
N LEU A 159 11.53 -24.81 5.48
CA LEU A 159 12.13 -25.15 6.76
C LEU A 159 11.14 -25.77 7.76
N ASP A 160 9.93 -26.06 7.35
CA ASP A 160 8.87 -26.64 8.19
C ASP A 160 8.65 -25.86 9.51
N LEU A 161 8.55 -24.51 9.40
CA LEU A 161 8.43 -23.66 10.58
C LEU A 161 6.98 -23.48 11.04
N PHE A 162 6.05 -23.41 10.11
CA PHE A 162 4.61 -23.22 10.39
C PHE A 162 3.74 -23.63 9.21
N SER A 163 2.46 -23.83 9.49
CA SER A 163 1.43 -24.09 8.49
C SER A 163 0.15 -23.30 8.78
N THR A 164 -0.71 -23.21 7.79
CA THR A 164 -2.10 -22.77 7.90
C THR A 164 -3.01 -23.81 7.26
N HIS A 165 -4.19 -24.02 7.81
CA HIS A 165 -5.15 -25.02 7.34
C HIS A 165 -6.49 -24.37 7.10
N GLU A 166 -7.09 -24.58 5.94
CA GLU A 166 -8.41 -24.01 5.61
C GLU A 166 -9.50 -24.52 6.55
N GLU A 167 -9.41 -25.79 6.94
CA GLU A 167 -10.35 -26.45 7.85
C GLU A 167 -10.35 -25.82 9.25
N ALA A 168 -9.23 -25.23 9.65
CA ALA A 168 -9.10 -24.58 10.95
C ALA A 168 -9.46 -23.08 10.89
N GLY A 169 -9.48 -22.51 9.69
CA GLY A 169 -9.76 -21.11 9.44
C GLY A 169 -8.58 -20.35 8.82
N PRO A 170 -8.83 -19.46 7.87
CA PRO A 170 -7.80 -18.72 7.18
C PRO A 170 -7.03 -17.79 8.14
N GLY A 171 -5.71 -17.76 7.99
CA GLY A 171 -4.82 -16.88 8.77
C GLY A 171 -4.48 -17.38 10.18
N LEU A 172 -4.99 -18.54 10.60
CA LEU A 172 -4.62 -19.17 11.86
C LEU A 172 -3.32 -19.98 11.67
N VAL A 173 -2.23 -19.53 12.32
CA VAL A 173 -0.89 -20.08 12.14
C VAL A 173 -0.61 -21.18 13.18
N TYR A 174 -0.22 -22.36 12.68
CA TYR A 174 0.25 -23.48 13.48
C TYR A 174 1.76 -23.53 13.46
N TRP A 175 2.39 -23.29 14.60
CA TRP A 175 3.85 -23.33 14.74
C TRP A 175 4.34 -24.76 14.92
N HIS A 176 5.21 -25.22 14.01
CA HIS A 176 5.84 -26.52 14.09
C HIS A 176 7.03 -26.49 15.08
N PRO A 177 7.62 -27.63 15.48
CA PRO A 177 8.61 -27.66 16.55
C PRO A 177 9.80 -26.71 16.35
N MET A 178 10.34 -26.62 15.13
CA MET A 178 11.44 -25.71 14.82
C MET A 178 10.99 -24.25 14.87
N GLY A 179 9.83 -23.96 14.26
CA GLY A 179 9.21 -22.63 14.30
C GLY A 179 8.85 -22.18 15.72
N GLY A 180 8.35 -23.10 16.55
CA GLY A 180 8.09 -22.85 17.96
C GLY A 180 9.35 -22.45 18.74
N ARG A 181 10.47 -23.15 18.51
CA ARG A 181 11.77 -22.79 19.12
C ARG A 181 12.24 -21.41 18.66
N PHE A 182 12.14 -21.12 17.36
CA PHE A 182 12.48 -19.82 16.81
C PHE A 182 11.62 -18.71 17.43
N ARG A 183 10.31 -18.92 17.53
CA ARG A 183 9.36 -17.99 18.14
C ARG A 183 9.73 -17.70 19.61
N VAL A 184 9.99 -18.73 20.41
CA VAL A 184 10.40 -18.56 21.82
C VAL A 184 11.68 -17.74 21.93
N ALA A 185 12.68 -18.01 21.08
CA ALA A 185 13.92 -17.25 21.08
C ALA A 185 13.69 -15.75 20.76
N LEU A 186 12.85 -15.47 19.76
CA LEU A 186 12.49 -14.11 19.37
C LEU A 186 11.67 -13.41 20.47
N GLU A 187 10.69 -14.10 21.06
CA GLU A 187 9.87 -13.54 22.15
C GLU A 187 10.71 -13.22 23.40
N ASN A 188 11.71 -14.06 23.72
CA ASN A 188 12.61 -13.81 24.83
C ASN A 188 13.49 -12.58 24.57
N TRP A 189 14.10 -12.51 23.39
CA TRP A 189 14.90 -11.33 23.01
C TRP A 189 14.05 -10.05 23.03
N TRP A 190 12.83 -10.08 22.46
CA TRP A 190 11.90 -8.96 22.44
C TRP A 190 11.54 -8.49 23.85
N ARG A 191 11.25 -9.43 24.74
CA ARG A 191 10.94 -9.17 26.15
C ARG A 191 12.08 -8.49 26.87
N ASP A 192 13.30 -9.00 26.69
CA ASP A 192 14.51 -8.45 27.32
C ASP A 192 14.79 -7.02 26.83
N GLU A 193 14.59 -6.76 25.52
CA GLU A 193 14.75 -5.40 24.97
C GLU A 193 13.70 -4.43 25.53
N HIS A 194 12.46 -4.87 25.75
CA HIS A 194 11.42 -4.03 26.35
C HIS A 194 11.76 -3.67 27.80
N TYR A 195 12.19 -4.64 28.61
CA TYR A 195 12.63 -4.38 29.99
C TYR A 195 13.82 -3.42 30.05
N LYS A 196 14.82 -3.59 29.19
CA LYS A 196 15.96 -2.67 29.10
C LYS A 196 15.55 -1.23 28.78
N ASN A 197 14.46 -1.05 28.06
CA ASN A 197 13.93 0.26 27.66
C ASN A 197 12.82 0.77 28.59
N GLY A 198 12.63 0.16 29.77
CA GLY A 198 11.70 0.59 30.81
C GLY A 198 10.24 0.31 30.50
N TYR A 199 9.97 -0.72 29.70
CA TYR A 199 8.62 -1.26 29.49
C TYR A 199 8.35 -2.40 30.45
N GLU A 200 7.09 -2.51 30.88
CA GLU A 200 6.57 -3.64 31.66
C GLU A 200 5.63 -4.47 30.81
N ILE A 201 5.60 -5.79 31.05
CA ILE A 201 4.77 -6.69 30.28
C ILE A 201 3.45 -6.94 31.00
N LEU A 202 2.36 -6.80 30.26
CA LEU A 202 1.02 -7.10 30.75
C LEU A 202 0.47 -8.37 30.08
N PHE A 203 -0.29 -9.14 30.83
CA PHE A 203 -1.10 -10.25 30.34
C PHE A 203 -2.56 -9.94 30.59
N THR A 204 -3.35 -9.96 29.52
CA THR A 204 -4.77 -9.64 29.58
C THR A 204 -5.61 -10.78 29.00
N PRO A 205 -6.88 -10.94 29.40
CA PRO A 205 -7.78 -11.93 28.83
C PRO A 205 -7.91 -11.83 27.31
N HIS A 206 -8.24 -12.94 26.65
CA HIS A 206 -8.51 -12.96 25.20
C HIS A 206 -9.97 -12.65 24.86
N ILE A 207 -10.85 -12.71 25.84
CA ILE A 207 -12.28 -12.42 25.72
C ILE A 207 -12.69 -11.37 26.74
N GLY A 208 -13.75 -10.61 26.44
CA GLY A 208 -14.32 -9.61 27.35
C GLY A 208 -15.81 -9.40 27.14
N LYS A 209 -16.52 -9.00 28.19
CA LYS A 209 -17.97 -8.68 28.12
C LYS A 209 -18.25 -7.55 27.14
N SER A 210 -19.42 -7.57 26.55
CA SER A 210 -19.90 -6.55 25.60
C SER A 210 -19.80 -5.12 26.12
N TRP A 211 -19.99 -4.92 27.42
CA TRP A 211 -19.85 -3.61 28.07
C TRP A 211 -18.53 -2.93 27.79
N LEU A 212 -17.41 -3.68 27.81
CA LEU A 212 -16.08 -3.14 27.56
C LEU A 212 -15.98 -2.57 26.12
N TRP A 213 -16.53 -3.28 25.17
CA TRP A 213 -16.51 -2.94 23.75
C TRP A 213 -17.51 -1.84 23.39
N GLN A 214 -18.61 -1.74 24.13
CA GLN A 214 -19.55 -0.62 24.04
C GLN A 214 -18.92 0.66 24.57
N THR A 215 -18.38 0.61 25.80
CA THR A 215 -17.75 1.75 26.47
C THR A 215 -16.57 2.32 25.68
N SER A 216 -15.77 1.46 25.09
CA SER A 216 -14.61 1.85 24.25
C SER A 216 -14.98 2.21 22.81
N GLY A 217 -16.25 2.14 22.41
CA GLY A 217 -16.73 2.48 21.07
C GLY A 217 -16.47 1.43 19.98
N HIS A 218 -15.84 0.30 20.30
CA HIS A 218 -15.49 -0.73 19.30
C HIS A 218 -16.73 -1.32 18.62
N LEU A 219 -17.81 -1.56 19.33
CA LEU A 219 -19.04 -2.09 18.74
C LEU A 219 -19.74 -1.11 17.81
N GLY A 220 -19.51 0.19 17.98
CA GLY A 220 -20.03 1.21 17.07
C GLY A 220 -19.22 1.33 15.78
N PHE A 221 -17.91 1.21 15.87
CA PHE A 221 -16.99 1.51 14.76
C PHE A 221 -16.40 0.28 14.07
N TYR A 222 -16.05 -0.77 14.82
CA TYR A 222 -15.34 -1.95 14.31
C TYR A 222 -16.19 -3.23 14.26
N LYS A 223 -17.48 -3.15 14.52
CA LYS A 223 -18.37 -4.32 14.64
C LYS A 223 -18.28 -5.28 13.45
N ALA A 224 -18.15 -4.75 12.23
CA ALA A 224 -18.06 -5.56 11.02
C ALA A 224 -16.79 -6.42 10.94
N GLY A 225 -15.73 -6.02 11.64
CA GLY A 225 -14.45 -6.75 11.70
C GLY A 225 -14.26 -7.57 12.97
N MET A 226 -15.28 -7.65 13.84
CA MET A 226 -15.22 -8.44 15.06
C MET A 226 -15.91 -9.80 14.87
N TYR A 227 -15.42 -10.82 15.57
CA TYR A 227 -16.14 -12.09 15.68
C TYR A 227 -17.51 -11.88 16.31
N SER A 228 -18.48 -12.74 15.97
CA SER A 228 -19.77 -12.73 16.60
C SER A 228 -19.64 -12.98 18.11
N PRO A 229 -20.52 -12.40 18.96
CA PRO A 229 -20.47 -12.64 20.39
C PRO A 229 -20.75 -14.11 20.73
N MET A 230 -20.14 -14.55 21.81
CA MET A 230 -20.49 -15.78 22.52
C MET A 230 -21.39 -15.44 23.67
N GLN A 231 -22.58 -16.01 23.72
CA GLN A 231 -23.49 -15.82 24.84
C GLN A 231 -23.11 -16.80 25.96
N ILE A 232 -22.82 -16.26 27.15
CA ILE A 232 -22.51 -17.03 28.35
C ILE A 232 -23.43 -16.49 29.46
N ASP A 233 -24.30 -17.34 29.95
CA ASP A 233 -25.40 -16.95 30.82
C ASP A 233 -26.28 -15.85 30.18
N GLU A 234 -26.38 -14.69 30.78
CA GLU A 234 -27.15 -13.55 30.26
C GLU A 234 -26.26 -12.49 29.58
N ASP A 235 -24.95 -12.73 29.48
CA ASP A 235 -23.96 -11.78 28.97
C ASP A 235 -23.36 -12.19 27.61
N ASP A 236 -23.16 -11.21 26.77
CA ASP A 236 -22.42 -11.36 25.53
C ASP A 236 -20.92 -11.14 25.74
N TYR A 237 -20.09 -12.07 25.31
CA TYR A 237 -18.63 -11.99 25.30
C TYR A 237 -18.08 -11.96 23.89
N TYR A 238 -17.07 -11.13 23.67
CA TYR A 238 -16.38 -11.00 22.40
C TYR A 238 -14.92 -11.42 22.52
N ILE A 239 -14.38 -12.05 21.48
CA ILE A 239 -12.93 -12.18 21.30
C ILE A 239 -12.38 -10.77 21.08
N LYS A 240 -11.31 -10.42 21.77
CA LYS A 240 -10.74 -9.06 21.69
C LYS A 240 -10.20 -8.75 20.30
N PRO A 241 -10.66 -7.68 19.63
CA PRO A 241 -10.05 -7.20 18.38
C PRO A 241 -8.75 -6.43 18.65
N MET A 242 -8.62 -5.81 19.82
CA MET A 242 -7.49 -4.96 20.24
C MET A 242 -7.25 -5.09 21.74
N ASN A 243 -6.03 -4.81 22.18
CA ASN A 243 -5.62 -4.85 23.59
C ASN A 243 -5.99 -3.57 24.37
N CYS A 244 -6.18 -2.43 23.69
CA CYS A 244 -6.28 -1.10 24.30
C CYS A 244 -7.29 -1.01 25.46
N PRO A 245 -8.54 -1.51 25.35
CA PRO A 245 -9.49 -1.42 26.45
C PRO A 245 -9.05 -2.16 27.71
N PHE A 246 -8.34 -3.27 27.58
CA PHE A 246 -7.81 -4.02 28.72
C PHE A 246 -6.67 -3.27 29.43
N HIS A 247 -5.81 -2.57 28.67
CA HIS A 247 -4.78 -1.70 29.25
C HIS A 247 -5.42 -0.57 30.06
N ILE A 248 -6.50 0.04 29.55
CA ILE A 248 -7.24 1.07 30.28
C ILE A 248 -7.88 0.50 31.58
N MET A 249 -8.37 -0.73 31.56
CA MET A 249 -8.87 -1.39 32.77
C MET A 249 -7.77 -1.54 33.83
N ILE A 250 -6.56 -1.93 33.43
CA ILE A 250 -5.42 -2.02 34.34
C ILE A 250 -5.04 -0.63 34.87
N TYR A 251 -4.99 0.38 34.01
CA TYR A 251 -4.74 1.76 34.40
C TYR A 251 -5.75 2.26 35.45
N ASN A 252 -7.02 1.99 35.23
CA ASN A 252 -8.10 2.44 36.10
C ASN A 252 -8.18 1.67 37.44
N ASN A 253 -7.41 0.59 37.60
CA ASN A 253 -7.36 -0.19 38.85
C ASN A 253 -6.60 0.51 39.98
N GLY A 254 -5.91 1.63 39.69
CA GLY A 254 -5.13 2.41 40.63
C GLY A 254 -5.34 3.91 40.48
N VAL A 255 -4.91 4.66 41.50
CA VAL A 255 -4.83 6.12 41.41
C VAL A 255 -3.44 6.50 40.89
N HIS A 256 -3.39 7.22 39.78
CA HIS A 256 -2.17 7.68 39.15
C HIS A 256 -2.03 9.20 39.24
N SER A 257 -0.82 9.65 39.50
CA SER A 257 -0.44 11.06 39.39
C SER A 257 0.10 11.34 37.98
N TYR A 258 0.01 12.59 37.53
CA TYR A 258 0.69 13.01 36.31
C TYR A 258 2.22 12.79 36.36
N ARG A 259 2.78 12.64 37.56
CA ARG A 259 4.22 12.36 37.77
C ARG A 259 4.59 10.89 37.52
N ASP A 260 3.60 10.00 37.49
CA ASP A 260 3.80 8.58 37.19
C ASP A 260 3.86 8.32 35.66
N LEU A 261 3.53 9.34 34.86
CA LEU A 261 3.52 9.26 33.40
C LEU A 261 4.87 9.62 32.79
N PRO A 262 5.23 9.02 31.65
CA PRO A 262 4.48 8.02 30.88
C PRO A 262 4.59 6.62 31.48
N LEU A 263 3.48 5.89 31.49
CA LEU A 263 3.49 4.45 31.72
C LEU A 263 3.86 3.75 30.40
N ARG A 264 4.74 2.77 30.47
CA ARG A 264 5.22 2.00 29.31
C ARG A 264 4.92 0.53 29.55
N TRP A 265 3.96 0.01 28.75
CA TRP A 265 3.48 -1.36 28.86
C TRP A 265 3.43 -2.04 27.48
#